data_f20f7ffc6dcf8c5d74bcc17d7dce10fe
#
_entry.id   f20f7ffc6dcf8c5d74bcc17d7dce10fe
#
_cell.length_a   1.000
_cell.length_b   1.000
_cell.length_c   1.000
_cell.angle_alpha   90.00
_cell.angle_beta   90.00
_cell.angle_gamma   90.00
#
_symmetry.space_group_name_H-M   'P 1'
#
loop_
_entity.id
_entity.type
_entity.pdbx_description
1 polymer ?
#
loop_
_entity_poly.entity_id
_entity_poly.type
_entity_poly.pdbx_seq_one_letter_code
_entity_poly.pdbx_strand_id
1 'polypeptide(L)'
;RRFQPVFVQEPTVEDTISILRGIKEKYELHHGVRISDASLVASATLSNRYITDRFLPDKAIDLVDEAASRLRMQVDSKPEELDALDREILQKQIEVEALRLEEDTASKKRLLSLEKDLIGLQERSTELTAKWQAERDELASARDLKEQLEKARSDLDAAKRLGDLAKAGELSYSIIPQLEKLLSTAEDKEAEGKIVEETVRPDQIAAVVERWTGIPTTKILESERDKLLRMEEALENRVIGQRKAVRALANAV
;
A
#
# COMPACT_ATOMS: atom_id res chain seq x y z
N ARG A 1 33.86 -29.32 26.06
CA ARG A 1 33.48 -28.01 25.48
C ARG A 1 33.83 -28.06 23.98
N ARG A 2 32.87 -28.55 23.15
CA ARG A 2 33.09 -28.71 21.70
C ARG A 2 32.45 -27.58 20.87
N PHE A 3 31.71 -26.67 21.53
CA PHE A 3 31.03 -25.55 20.88
C PHE A 3 31.37 -24.24 21.59
N GLN A 4 31.71 -23.21 20.82
CA GLN A 4 31.95 -21.89 21.33
C GLN A 4 30.69 -21.05 20.94
N PRO A 5 30.06 -20.38 21.91
CA PRO A 5 28.90 -19.54 21.59
C PRO A 5 29.35 -18.32 20.78
N VAL A 6 28.60 -18.00 19.72
CA VAL A 6 28.72 -16.75 18.97
C VAL A 6 27.51 -15.92 19.30
N PHE A 7 27.75 -14.73 19.85
CA PHE A 7 26.69 -13.81 20.21
C PHE A 7 26.34 -12.93 18.98
N VAL A 8 25.08 -12.97 18.55
CA VAL A 8 24.55 -12.13 17.48
C VAL A 8 23.72 -11.04 18.13
N GLN A 9 24.12 -9.79 17.93
CA GLN A 9 23.40 -8.63 18.47
C GLN A 9 22.25 -8.24 17.54
N GLU A 10 21.20 -7.65 18.12
CA GLU A 10 20.12 -7.01 17.36
C GLU A 10 20.68 -5.81 16.57
N PRO A 11 20.37 -5.67 15.29
CA PRO A 11 20.81 -4.53 14.48
C PRO A 11 20.14 -3.22 14.96
N THR A 12 20.81 -2.11 14.69
CA THR A 12 20.24 -0.78 14.94
C THR A 12 19.13 -0.46 13.98
N VAL A 13 18.36 0.61 14.22
CA VAL A 13 17.32 1.10 13.29
C VAL A 13 17.97 1.46 11.95
N GLU A 14 19.14 2.09 11.92
CA GLU A 14 19.86 2.47 10.71
C GLU A 14 20.33 1.24 9.90
N ASP A 15 20.87 0.24 10.60
CA ASP A 15 21.23 -1.05 9.96
C ASP A 15 20.00 -1.74 9.38
N THR A 16 18.89 -1.72 10.13
CA THR A 16 17.61 -2.30 9.69
C THR A 16 17.08 -1.62 8.43
N ILE A 17 17.13 -0.28 8.35
CA ILE A 17 16.75 0.46 7.12
C ILE A 17 17.62 0.00 5.94
N SER A 18 18.92 -0.18 6.16
CA SER A 18 19.84 -0.65 5.11
C SER A 18 19.50 -2.07 4.64
N ILE A 19 19.16 -2.96 5.59
CA ILE A 19 18.69 -4.32 5.30
C ILE A 19 17.38 -4.27 4.49
N LEU A 20 16.39 -3.47 4.93
CA LEU A 20 15.10 -3.33 4.25
C LEU A 20 15.27 -2.81 2.81
N ARG A 21 16.16 -1.83 2.58
CA ARG A 21 16.51 -1.37 1.23
C ARG A 21 17.10 -2.48 0.37
N GLY A 22 17.91 -3.35 0.94
CA GLY A 22 18.52 -4.48 0.24
C GLY A 22 17.51 -5.56 -0.19
N ILE A 23 16.42 -5.73 0.55
CA ILE A 23 15.37 -6.73 0.25
C ILE A 23 14.14 -6.14 -0.45
N LYS A 24 14.03 -4.80 -0.52
CA LYS A 24 12.90 -4.05 -1.08
C LYS A 24 12.44 -4.60 -2.43
N GLU A 25 13.34 -4.72 -3.38
CA GLU A 25 13.04 -5.15 -4.77
C GLU A 25 12.39 -6.54 -4.80
N LYS A 26 12.83 -7.45 -3.93
CA LYS A 26 12.24 -8.80 -3.82
C LYS A 26 10.81 -8.78 -3.28
N TYR A 27 10.54 -7.91 -2.29
CA TYR A 27 9.19 -7.75 -1.74
C TYR A 27 8.25 -7.05 -2.73
N GLU A 28 8.73 -6.02 -3.44
CA GLU A 28 7.99 -5.37 -4.52
C GLU A 28 7.60 -6.37 -5.62
N LEU A 29 8.51 -7.25 -5.99
CA LEU A 29 8.25 -8.31 -6.98
C LEU A 29 7.25 -9.34 -6.45
N HIS A 30 7.42 -9.78 -5.20
CA HIS A 30 6.57 -10.82 -4.60
C HIS A 30 5.12 -10.35 -4.46
N HIS A 31 4.91 -9.15 -3.93
CA HIS A 31 3.57 -8.60 -3.73
C HIS A 31 3.01 -7.87 -4.95
N GLY A 32 3.85 -7.50 -5.91
CA GLY A 32 3.46 -6.74 -7.10
C GLY A 32 3.00 -5.33 -6.79
N VAL A 33 3.55 -4.72 -5.73
CA VAL A 33 3.30 -3.34 -5.30
C VAL A 33 4.62 -2.61 -5.12
N ARG A 34 4.61 -1.28 -5.18
CA ARG A 34 5.79 -0.46 -4.89
C ARG A 34 5.91 -0.19 -3.40
N ILE A 35 7.13 0.00 -2.91
CA ILE A 35 7.42 0.33 -1.52
C ILE A 35 8.21 1.62 -1.48
N SER A 36 7.68 2.68 -0.87
CA SER A 36 8.40 3.95 -0.74
C SER A 36 9.57 3.82 0.24
N ASP A 37 10.65 4.58 0.04
CA ASP A 37 11.76 4.60 1.00
C ASP A 37 11.31 5.13 2.37
N ALA A 38 10.39 6.10 2.37
CA ALA A 38 9.79 6.62 3.58
C ALA A 38 9.04 5.54 4.39
N SER A 39 8.40 4.56 3.73
CA SER A 39 7.75 3.44 4.42
C SER A 39 8.74 2.47 5.05
N LEU A 40 9.92 2.26 4.44
CA LEU A 40 10.99 1.45 5.03
C LEU A 40 11.54 2.10 6.31
N VAL A 41 11.78 3.42 6.25
CA VAL A 41 12.20 4.20 7.42
C VAL A 41 11.11 4.16 8.50
N ALA A 42 9.85 4.36 8.14
CA ALA A 42 8.73 4.27 9.06
C ALA A 42 8.64 2.87 9.70
N SER A 43 8.79 1.81 8.91
CA SER A 43 8.73 0.43 9.38
C SER A 43 9.81 0.14 10.43
N ALA A 44 11.07 0.50 10.18
CA ALA A 44 12.15 0.32 11.13
C ALA A 44 11.94 1.15 12.42
N THR A 45 11.53 2.41 12.28
CA THR A 45 11.35 3.34 13.41
C THR A 45 10.14 2.97 14.26
N LEU A 46 8.98 2.72 13.61
CA LEU A 46 7.73 2.42 14.32
C LEU A 46 7.76 1.03 14.94
N SER A 47 8.35 0.02 14.28
CA SER A 47 8.51 -1.30 14.88
C SER A 47 9.41 -1.25 16.11
N ASN A 48 10.53 -0.52 16.05
CA ASN A 48 11.43 -0.36 17.20
C ASN A 48 10.73 0.33 18.39
N ARG A 49 9.86 1.29 18.12
CA ARG A 49 9.20 2.11 19.15
C ARG A 49 7.96 1.44 19.75
N TYR A 50 7.15 0.77 18.95
CA TYR A 50 5.82 0.29 19.37
C TYR A 50 5.69 -1.23 19.50
N ILE A 51 6.61 -2.01 18.89
CA ILE A 51 6.61 -3.47 18.95
C ILE A 51 7.77 -3.94 19.84
N THR A 52 7.44 -4.40 21.05
CA THR A 52 8.43 -4.78 22.06
C THR A 52 8.64 -6.28 22.23
N ASP A 53 7.76 -7.09 21.66
CA ASP A 53 7.75 -8.54 21.79
C ASP A 53 8.59 -9.26 20.72
N ARG A 54 9.18 -8.52 19.77
CA ARG A 54 10.02 -9.02 18.68
C ARG A 54 11.25 -8.16 18.49
N PHE A 55 12.26 -8.69 17.82
CA PHE A 55 13.54 -8.05 17.56
C PHE A 55 13.65 -7.51 16.13
N LEU A 56 14.49 -6.51 15.92
CA LEU A 56 14.91 -6.06 14.61
C LEU A 56 15.88 -7.12 14.00
N PRO A 57 15.90 -7.33 12.67
CA PRO A 57 15.11 -6.63 11.67
C PRO A 57 13.72 -7.25 11.44
N ASP A 58 13.41 -8.43 12.01
CA ASP A 58 12.24 -9.25 11.67
C ASP A 58 10.91 -8.47 11.82
N LYS A 59 10.72 -7.77 12.95
CA LYS A 59 9.50 -6.99 13.17
C LYS A 59 9.29 -5.87 12.14
N ALA A 60 10.36 -5.30 11.59
CA ALA A 60 10.27 -4.28 10.55
C ALA A 60 9.98 -4.92 9.19
N ILE A 61 10.56 -6.07 8.90
CA ILE A 61 10.29 -6.86 7.70
C ILE A 61 8.82 -7.29 7.68
N ASP A 62 8.30 -7.83 8.79
CA ASP A 62 6.90 -8.26 8.92
C ASP A 62 5.92 -7.10 8.69
N LEU A 63 6.25 -5.87 9.15
CA LEU A 63 5.41 -4.69 8.89
C LEU A 63 5.35 -4.34 7.40
N VAL A 64 6.47 -4.39 6.71
CA VAL A 64 6.53 -4.14 5.27
C VAL A 64 5.76 -5.21 4.51
N ASP A 65 5.94 -6.48 4.89
CA ASP A 65 5.28 -7.62 4.27
C ASP A 65 3.75 -7.53 4.43
N GLU A 66 3.26 -7.30 5.64
CA GLU A 66 1.83 -7.16 5.93
C GLU A 66 1.22 -5.93 5.22
N ALA A 67 1.93 -4.79 5.19
CA ALA A 67 1.44 -3.60 4.50
C ALA A 67 1.38 -3.81 2.98
N ALA A 68 2.40 -4.43 2.40
CA ALA A 68 2.44 -4.76 0.98
C ALA A 68 1.35 -5.79 0.61
N SER A 69 1.15 -6.81 1.43
CA SER A 69 0.10 -7.81 1.26
C SER A 69 -1.30 -7.17 1.27
N ARG A 70 -1.55 -6.24 2.19
CA ARG A 70 -2.83 -5.52 2.28
C ARG A 70 -3.07 -4.62 1.09
N LEU A 71 -2.05 -3.85 0.71
CA LEU A 71 -2.15 -3.00 -0.46
C LEU A 71 -2.46 -3.85 -1.70
N ARG A 72 -1.80 -5.00 -1.83
CA ARG A 72 -2.09 -5.96 -2.90
C ARG A 72 -3.55 -6.41 -2.89
N MET A 73 -4.08 -6.78 -1.72
CA MET A 73 -5.49 -7.15 -1.59
C MET A 73 -6.43 -6.00 -1.99
N GLN A 74 -6.08 -4.75 -1.65
CA GLN A 74 -6.85 -3.57 -2.05
C GLN A 74 -6.80 -3.36 -3.57
N VAL A 75 -5.64 -3.50 -4.20
CA VAL A 75 -5.45 -3.41 -5.66
C VAL A 75 -6.27 -4.47 -6.39
N ASP A 76 -6.30 -5.70 -5.88
CA ASP A 76 -7.07 -6.81 -6.48
C ASP A 76 -8.57 -6.72 -6.17
N SER A 77 -8.96 -5.94 -5.17
CA SER A 77 -10.35 -5.77 -4.75
C SER A 77 -11.04 -4.69 -5.58
N LYS A 78 -12.35 -4.82 -5.73
CA LYS A 78 -13.18 -3.82 -6.38
C LYS A 78 -13.16 -2.51 -5.59
N PRO A 79 -12.94 -1.34 -6.24
CA PRO A 79 -12.97 -0.04 -5.57
C PRO A 79 -14.28 0.20 -4.83
N GLU A 80 -14.23 0.87 -3.68
CA GLU A 80 -15.40 1.14 -2.84
C GLU A 80 -16.47 1.95 -3.59
N GLU A 81 -16.06 2.91 -4.43
CA GLU A 81 -16.97 3.70 -5.26
C GLU A 81 -17.77 2.83 -6.24
N LEU A 82 -17.11 1.85 -6.84
CA LEU A 82 -17.73 0.95 -7.79
C LEU A 82 -18.66 -0.05 -7.08
N ASP A 83 -18.29 -0.52 -5.90
CA ASP A 83 -19.14 -1.40 -5.08
C ASP A 83 -20.38 -0.66 -4.58
N ALA A 84 -20.24 0.62 -4.17
CA ALA A 84 -21.38 1.46 -3.77
C ALA A 84 -22.34 1.70 -4.94
N LEU A 85 -21.82 1.99 -6.14
CA LEU A 85 -22.61 2.13 -7.36
C LEU A 85 -23.39 0.86 -7.71
N ASP A 86 -22.78 -0.30 -7.60
CA ASP A 86 -23.43 -1.57 -7.89
C ASP A 86 -24.54 -1.88 -6.89
N ARG A 87 -24.33 -1.55 -5.61
CA ARG A 87 -25.39 -1.68 -4.59
C ARG A 87 -26.57 -0.75 -4.89
N GLU A 88 -26.30 0.49 -5.31
CA GLU A 88 -27.35 1.44 -5.69
C GLU A 88 -28.12 0.96 -6.93
N ILE A 89 -27.40 0.45 -7.94
CA ILE A 89 -28.02 -0.16 -9.13
C ILE A 89 -28.93 -1.32 -8.72
N LEU A 90 -28.44 -2.22 -7.87
CA LEU A 90 -29.23 -3.37 -7.40
C LEU A 90 -30.49 -2.94 -6.64
N GLN A 91 -30.39 -1.94 -5.77
CA GLN A 91 -31.55 -1.40 -5.04
C GLN A 91 -32.60 -0.83 -5.99
N LYS A 92 -32.16 -0.02 -6.99
CA LYS A 92 -33.08 0.55 -7.99
C LYS A 92 -33.68 -0.53 -8.90
N GLN A 93 -32.94 -1.57 -9.23
CA GLN A 93 -33.49 -2.71 -10.00
C GLN A 93 -34.59 -3.40 -9.23
N ILE A 94 -34.41 -3.67 -7.93
CA ILE A 94 -35.43 -4.26 -7.08
C ILE A 94 -36.68 -3.37 -7.03
N GLU A 95 -36.50 -2.03 -6.89
CA GLU A 95 -37.62 -1.08 -6.87
C GLU A 95 -38.36 -1.06 -8.22
N VAL A 96 -37.64 -1.08 -9.33
CA VAL A 96 -38.22 -1.16 -10.69
C VAL A 96 -39.06 -2.44 -10.86
N GLU A 97 -38.54 -3.58 -10.44
CA GLU A 97 -39.31 -4.84 -10.54
C GLU A 97 -40.58 -4.82 -9.67
N ALA A 98 -40.51 -4.23 -8.47
CA ALA A 98 -41.68 -4.07 -7.62
C ALA A 98 -42.73 -3.14 -8.26
N LEU A 99 -42.31 -1.98 -8.82
CA LEU A 99 -43.22 -1.04 -9.45
C LEU A 99 -43.81 -1.54 -10.78
N ARG A 100 -43.19 -2.47 -11.46
CA ARG A 100 -43.74 -3.14 -12.67
C ARG A 100 -44.99 -3.95 -12.39
N LEU A 101 -45.16 -4.39 -11.16
CA LEU A 101 -46.37 -5.13 -10.73
C LEU A 101 -47.54 -4.23 -10.35
N GLU A 102 -47.30 -2.89 -10.27
CA GLU A 102 -48.34 -1.91 -9.93
C GLU A 102 -48.94 -1.28 -11.18
N GLU A 103 -50.28 -1.08 -11.16
CA GLU A 103 -51.01 -0.55 -12.36
C GLU A 103 -51.36 0.93 -12.26
N ASP A 104 -51.12 1.57 -11.10
CA ASP A 104 -51.52 2.96 -10.85
C ASP A 104 -50.64 3.97 -11.62
N THR A 105 -51.18 5.16 -11.88
CA THR A 105 -50.53 6.20 -12.70
C THR A 105 -49.33 6.85 -12.00
N ALA A 106 -49.28 6.85 -10.67
CA ALA A 106 -48.15 7.38 -9.90
C ALA A 106 -46.95 6.47 -9.98
N SER A 107 -47.17 5.13 -9.81
CA SER A 107 -46.15 4.09 -9.91
C SER A 107 -45.55 4.04 -11.32
N LYS A 108 -46.36 4.21 -12.38
CA LYS A 108 -45.86 4.29 -13.75
C LYS A 108 -44.96 5.49 -14.02
N LYS A 109 -45.27 6.67 -13.46
CA LYS A 109 -44.39 7.86 -13.58
C LYS A 109 -43.07 7.64 -12.81
N ARG A 110 -43.13 7.05 -11.62
CA ARG A 110 -41.93 6.73 -10.83
C ARG A 110 -41.04 5.68 -11.51
N LEU A 111 -41.66 4.67 -12.12
CA LEU A 111 -40.98 3.65 -12.91
C LEU A 111 -40.14 4.28 -14.04
N LEU A 112 -40.74 5.16 -14.85
CA LEU A 112 -40.02 5.85 -15.93
C LEU A 112 -38.83 6.69 -15.43
N SER A 113 -38.99 7.35 -14.29
CA SER A 113 -37.90 8.12 -13.69
C SER A 113 -36.76 7.19 -13.21
N LEU A 114 -37.12 6.10 -12.52
CA LEU A 114 -36.13 5.14 -12.01
C LEU A 114 -35.39 4.38 -13.14
N GLU A 115 -36.09 4.03 -14.22
CA GLU A 115 -35.47 3.41 -15.38
C GLU A 115 -34.44 4.33 -16.03
N LYS A 116 -34.74 5.64 -16.11
CA LYS A 116 -33.78 6.64 -16.62
C LYS A 116 -32.56 6.79 -15.71
N ASP A 117 -32.79 6.88 -14.39
CA ASP A 117 -31.69 6.97 -13.40
C ASP A 117 -30.82 5.71 -13.45
N LEU A 118 -31.44 4.53 -13.61
CA LEU A 118 -30.76 3.24 -13.68
C LEU A 118 -29.85 3.16 -14.90
N ILE A 119 -30.28 3.64 -16.07
CA ILE A 119 -29.44 3.72 -17.26
C ILE A 119 -28.20 4.58 -16.98
N GLY A 120 -28.35 5.78 -16.41
CA GLY A 120 -27.22 6.65 -16.09
C GLY A 120 -26.23 6.04 -15.08
N LEU A 121 -26.73 5.33 -14.06
CA LEU A 121 -25.90 4.63 -13.11
C LEU A 121 -25.17 3.44 -13.74
N GLN A 122 -25.83 2.68 -14.61
CA GLN A 122 -25.22 1.58 -15.33
C GLN A 122 -24.12 2.03 -16.30
N GLU A 123 -24.34 3.14 -17.02
CA GLU A 123 -23.31 3.75 -17.88
C GLU A 123 -22.09 4.14 -17.06
N ARG A 124 -22.29 4.80 -15.92
CA ARG A 124 -21.21 5.20 -15.01
C ARG A 124 -20.48 3.99 -14.41
N SER A 125 -21.21 2.96 -13.98
CA SER A 125 -20.60 1.71 -13.48
C SER A 125 -19.77 1.01 -14.56
N THR A 126 -20.26 0.97 -15.81
CA THR A 126 -19.54 0.39 -16.93
C THR A 126 -18.24 1.16 -17.24
N GLU A 127 -18.29 2.50 -17.24
CA GLU A 127 -17.12 3.35 -17.45
C GLU A 127 -16.07 3.15 -16.37
N LEU A 128 -16.48 3.19 -15.10
CA LEU A 128 -15.57 2.97 -13.97
C LEU A 128 -14.99 1.55 -13.95
N THR A 129 -15.81 0.54 -14.30
CA THR A 129 -15.35 -0.84 -14.40
C THR A 129 -14.31 -1.00 -15.51
N ALA A 130 -14.51 -0.38 -16.65
CA ALA A 130 -13.56 -0.43 -17.75
C ALA A 130 -12.23 0.26 -17.38
N LYS A 131 -12.29 1.40 -16.70
CA LYS A 131 -11.09 2.10 -16.19
C LYS A 131 -10.34 1.23 -15.18
N TRP A 132 -11.02 0.71 -14.18
CA TRP A 132 -10.43 -0.17 -13.17
C TRP A 132 -9.80 -1.43 -13.77
N GLN A 133 -10.48 -2.08 -14.74
CA GLN A 133 -9.93 -3.23 -15.44
C GLN A 133 -8.68 -2.87 -16.24
N ALA A 134 -8.68 -1.75 -16.94
CA ALA A 134 -7.51 -1.28 -17.69
C ALA A 134 -6.31 -1.02 -16.78
N GLU A 135 -6.52 -0.34 -15.64
CA GLU A 135 -5.46 -0.09 -14.64
C GLU A 135 -4.91 -1.42 -14.08
N ARG A 136 -5.79 -2.35 -13.76
CA ARG A 136 -5.40 -3.67 -13.25
C ARG A 136 -4.59 -4.49 -14.26
N ASP A 137 -5.00 -4.47 -15.53
CA ASP A 137 -4.30 -5.17 -16.61
C ASP A 137 -2.91 -4.53 -16.88
N GLU A 138 -2.81 -3.21 -16.76
CA GLU A 138 -1.54 -2.49 -16.87
C GLU A 138 -0.58 -2.88 -15.73
N LEU A 139 -1.08 -2.95 -14.50
CA LEU A 139 -0.33 -3.42 -13.33
C LEU A 139 0.15 -4.86 -13.46
N ALA A 140 -0.72 -5.75 -13.94
CA ALA A 140 -0.36 -7.14 -14.20
C ALA A 140 0.77 -7.23 -15.23
N SER A 141 0.68 -6.45 -16.32
CA SER A 141 1.71 -6.40 -17.37
C SER A 141 3.05 -5.89 -16.84
N ALA A 142 3.05 -4.83 -16.02
CA ALA A 142 4.28 -4.30 -15.40
C ALA A 142 4.93 -5.31 -14.45
N ARG A 143 4.12 -6.05 -13.69
CA ARG A 143 4.60 -7.14 -12.84
C ARG A 143 5.24 -8.26 -13.63
N ASP A 144 4.59 -8.73 -14.70
CA ASP A 144 5.12 -9.79 -15.55
C ASP A 144 6.45 -9.37 -16.19
N LEU A 145 6.61 -8.11 -16.58
CA LEU A 145 7.87 -7.56 -17.09
C LEU A 145 8.96 -7.56 -16.01
N LYS A 146 8.65 -7.20 -14.76
CA LYS A 146 9.60 -7.25 -13.64
C LYS A 146 10.05 -8.68 -13.35
N GLU A 147 9.12 -9.64 -13.35
CA GLU A 147 9.42 -11.05 -13.14
C GLU A 147 10.33 -11.61 -14.24
N GLN A 148 10.06 -11.26 -15.51
CA GLN A 148 10.91 -11.63 -16.63
C GLN A 148 12.31 -11.02 -16.52
N LEU A 149 12.42 -9.77 -16.07
CA LEU A 149 13.69 -9.09 -15.86
C LEU A 149 14.52 -9.78 -14.78
N GLU A 150 13.93 -10.10 -13.64
CA GLU A 150 14.59 -10.82 -12.55
C GLU A 150 15.05 -12.22 -12.97
N LYS A 151 14.19 -12.93 -13.72
CA LYS A 151 14.56 -14.22 -14.28
C LYS A 151 15.74 -14.09 -15.25
N ALA A 152 15.73 -13.10 -16.12
CA ALA A 152 16.83 -12.84 -17.05
C ALA A 152 18.14 -12.49 -16.33
N ARG A 153 18.07 -11.72 -15.23
CA ARG A 153 19.23 -11.40 -14.37
C ARG A 153 19.78 -12.66 -13.67
N SER A 154 18.90 -13.49 -13.12
CA SER A 154 19.27 -14.77 -12.52
C SER A 154 19.93 -15.72 -13.53
N ASP A 155 19.35 -15.82 -14.72
CA ASP A 155 19.90 -16.63 -15.82
C ASP A 155 21.26 -16.11 -16.30
N LEU A 156 21.46 -14.77 -16.34
CA LEU A 156 22.74 -14.15 -16.63
C LEU A 156 23.82 -14.55 -15.61
N ASP A 157 23.48 -14.49 -14.33
CA ASP A 157 24.41 -14.89 -13.28
C ASP A 157 24.74 -16.40 -13.32
N ALA A 158 23.76 -17.24 -13.64
CA ALA A 158 23.98 -18.67 -13.86
C ALA A 158 24.88 -18.92 -15.09
N ALA A 159 24.65 -18.24 -16.22
CA ALA A 159 25.47 -18.36 -17.42
C ALA A 159 26.91 -17.89 -17.18
N LYS A 160 27.11 -16.80 -16.43
CA LYS A 160 28.45 -16.34 -16.01
C LYS A 160 29.18 -17.38 -15.17
N ARG A 161 28.51 -18.02 -14.21
CA ARG A 161 29.10 -19.07 -13.36
C ARG A 161 29.48 -20.33 -14.14
N LEU A 162 28.69 -20.68 -15.17
CA LEU A 162 28.92 -21.83 -16.04
C LEU A 162 29.94 -21.55 -17.17
N GLY A 163 30.33 -20.28 -17.35
CA GLY A 163 31.25 -19.86 -18.41
C GLY A 163 30.62 -19.80 -19.80
N ASP A 164 29.30 -19.81 -19.89
CA ASP A 164 28.57 -19.66 -21.16
C ASP A 164 28.51 -18.17 -21.57
N LEU A 165 29.59 -17.72 -22.19
CA LEU A 165 29.76 -16.33 -22.62
C LEU A 165 28.78 -15.93 -23.73
N ALA A 166 28.32 -16.85 -24.55
CA ALA A 166 27.39 -16.58 -25.63
C ALA A 166 26.01 -16.21 -25.05
N LYS A 167 25.47 -17.06 -24.16
CA LYS A 167 24.21 -16.82 -23.47
C LYS A 167 24.29 -15.60 -22.55
N ALA A 168 25.40 -15.40 -21.84
CA ALA A 168 25.62 -14.22 -21.01
C ALA A 168 25.65 -12.93 -21.83
N GLY A 169 26.22 -12.94 -23.02
CA GLY A 169 26.22 -11.82 -23.96
C GLY A 169 24.83 -11.49 -24.48
N GLU A 170 24.05 -12.47 -24.91
CA GLU A 170 22.66 -12.30 -25.36
C GLU A 170 21.78 -11.70 -24.28
N LEU A 171 21.84 -12.24 -23.05
CA LEU A 171 21.08 -11.73 -21.92
C LEU A 171 21.47 -10.29 -21.56
N SER A 172 22.78 -10.00 -21.47
CA SER A 172 23.28 -8.70 -21.02
C SER A 172 23.08 -7.57 -22.03
N TYR A 173 23.24 -7.85 -23.35
CA TYR A 173 23.20 -6.80 -24.37
C TYR A 173 21.91 -6.74 -25.18
N SER A 174 21.05 -7.74 -25.11
CA SER A 174 19.79 -7.78 -25.87
C SER A 174 18.57 -7.84 -24.95
N ILE A 175 18.42 -8.90 -24.18
CA ILE A 175 17.18 -9.20 -23.46
C ILE A 175 16.96 -8.22 -22.30
N ILE A 176 17.92 -8.06 -21.40
CA ILE A 176 17.80 -7.19 -20.22
C ILE A 176 17.54 -5.73 -20.63
N PRO A 177 18.29 -5.10 -21.55
CA PRO A 177 18.02 -3.72 -21.95
C PRO A 177 16.66 -3.53 -22.63
N GLN A 178 16.16 -4.55 -23.34
CA GLN A 178 14.82 -4.48 -23.94
C GLN A 178 13.74 -4.50 -22.86
N LEU A 179 13.85 -5.38 -21.87
CA LEU A 179 12.90 -5.47 -20.75
C LEU A 179 12.94 -4.21 -19.89
N GLU A 180 14.12 -3.64 -19.62
CA GLU A 180 14.26 -2.38 -18.88
C GLU A 180 13.62 -1.21 -19.62
N LYS A 181 13.77 -1.15 -20.95
CA LYS A 181 13.12 -0.12 -21.78
C LYS A 181 11.59 -0.28 -21.77
N LEU A 182 11.07 -1.50 -21.87
CA LEU A 182 9.63 -1.74 -21.80
C LEU A 182 9.09 -1.35 -20.43
N LEU A 183 9.82 -1.67 -19.36
CA LEU A 183 9.43 -1.32 -18.01
C LEU A 183 9.41 0.20 -17.80
N SER A 184 10.46 0.93 -18.24
CA SER A 184 10.49 2.40 -18.13
C SER A 184 9.35 3.07 -18.91
N THR A 185 8.98 2.56 -20.10
CA THR A 185 7.85 3.10 -20.87
C THR A 185 6.50 2.81 -20.21
N ALA A 186 6.38 1.71 -19.48
CA ALA A 186 5.19 1.40 -18.68
C ALA A 186 5.11 2.32 -17.46
N GLU A 187 6.23 2.58 -16.79
CA GLU A 187 6.31 3.46 -15.60
C GLU A 187 6.04 4.94 -15.92
N ASP A 188 6.48 5.44 -17.09
CA ASP A 188 6.25 6.82 -17.51
C ASP A 188 4.76 7.14 -17.78
N LYS A 189 3.94 6.13 -18.11
CA LYS A 189 2.50 6.29 -18.30
C LYS A 189 1.71 6.39 -17.00
N GLU A 190 2.33 6.09 -15.88
CA GLU A 190 1.68 5.97 -14.58
C GLU A 190 1.36 7.29 -13.86
N ALA A 191 1.67 8.48 -14.43
CA ALA A 191 1.77 9.71 -13.66
C ALA A 191 0.46 10.45 -13.36
N GLU A 192 -0.71 10.18 -13.99
CA GLU A 192 -1.92 10.98 -13.79
C GLU A 192 -3.20 10.16 -13.60
N GLY A 193 -3.87 10.36 -12.46
CA GLY A 193 -5.31 10.07 -12.30
C GLY A 193 -5.71 8.63 -11.98
N LYS A 194 -4.86 7.83 -11.36
CA LYS A 194 -5.18 6.43 -11.00
C LYS A 194 -6.19 6.34 -9.86
N ILE A 195 -7.13 5.41 -10.00
CA ILE A 195 -8.12 5.04 -8.98
C ILE A 195 -7.49 4.17 -7.89
N VAL A 196 -6.42 3.43 -8.23
CA VAL A 196 -5.79 2.45 -7.35
C VAL A 196 -4.42 2.95 -6.87
N GLU A 197 -4.24 2.98 -5.56
CA GLU A 197 -2.98 3.29 -4.91
C GLU A 197 -2.04 2.07 -4.97
N GLU A 198 -0.84 2.23 -5.54
CA GLU A 198 0.09 1.11 -5.79
C GLU A 198 1.32 1.12 -4.90
N THR A 199 1.52 2.20 -4.16
CA THR A 199 2.75 2.41 -3.38
C THR A 199 2.47 2.35 -1.90
N VAL A 200 3.16 1.44 -1.20
CA VAL A 200 3.15 1.39 0.27
C VAL A 200 3.73 2.70 0.81
N ARG A 201 2.95 3.41 1.62
CA ARG A 201 3.29 4.68 2.26
C ARG A 201 3.43 4.53 3.77
N PRO A 202 4.03 5.50 4.47
CA PRO A 202 4.18 5.47 5.92
C PRO A 202 2.86 5.34 6.70
N ASP A 203 1.78 5.90 6.20
CA ASP A 203 0.45 5.81 6.80
C ASP A 203 -0.11 4.39 6.78
N GLN A 204 0.18 3.61 5.74
CA GLN A 204 -0.19 2.19 5.66
C GLN A 204 0.62 1.35 6.64
N ILE A 205 1.91 1.63 6.82
CA ILE A 205 2.74 1.01 7.88
C ILE A 205 2.15 1.34 9.26
N ALA A 206 1.82 2.62 9.50
CA ALA A 206 1.21 3.04 10.76
C ALA A 206 -0.15 2.35 11.03
N ALA A 207 -0.96 2.14 9.99
CA ALA A 207 -2.23 1.40 10.09
C ALA A 207 -2.01 -0.08 10.49
N VAL A 208 -0.93 -0.72 10.02
CA VAL A 208 -0.58 -2.08 10.46
C VAL A 208 -0.14 -2.05 11.93
N VAL A 209 0.69 -1.10 12.34
CA VAL A 209 1.12 -0.93 13.74
C VAL A 209 -0.10 -0.69 14.65
N GLU A 210 -1.05 0.16 14.25
CA GLU A 210 -2.30 0.40 14.98
C GLU A 210 -3.05 -0.91 15.23
N ARG A 211 -3.19 -1.73 14.19
CA ARG A 211 -3.90 -3.00 14.30
C ARG A 211 -3.22 -3.99 15.24
N TRP A 212 -1.90 -4.03 15.26
CA TRP A 212 -1.15 -4.95 16.10
C TRP A 212 -1.07 -4.48 17.55
N THR A 213 -0.94 -3.16 17.77
CA THR A 213 -0.72 -2.57 19.09
C THR A 213 -1.96 -1.96 19.71
N GLY A 214 -2.98 -1.64 18.91
CA GLY A 214 -4.16 -0.88 19.33
C GLY A 214 -3.92 0.62 19.53
N ILE A 215 -2.74 1.15 19.14
CA ILE A 215 -2.40 2.57 19.27
C ILE A 215 -2.90 3.30 18.02
N PRO A 216 -3.76 4.35 18.13
CA PRO A 216 -4.31 5.06 16.97
C PRO A 216 -3.23 5.64 16.05
N THR A 217 -3.43 5.54 14.74
CA THR A 217 -2.51 6.04 13.69
C THR A 217 -2.18 7.52 13.86
N THR A 218 -3.14 8.34 14.28
CA THR A 218 -2.94 9.77 14.57
C THR A 218 -1.85 10.01 15.60
N LYS A 219 -1.74 9.14 16.61
CA LYS A 219 -0.68 9.20 17.62
C LYS A 219 0.65 8.63 17.13
N ILE A 220 0.60 7.67 16.19
CA ILE A 220 1.78 7.03 15.64
C ILE A 220 2.49 7.97 14.66
N LEU A 221 1.72 8.64 13.77
CA LEU A 221 2.25 9.52 12.73
C LEU A 221 2.61 10.93 13.22
N GLU A 222 2.05 11.34 14.37
CA GLU A 222 2.36 12.64 14.95
C GLU A 222 3.85 12.72 15.32
N SER A 223 4.57 13.67 14.73
CA SER A 223 5.98 13.86 15.01
C SER A 223 6.20 14.24 16.48
N GLU A 224 7.38 13.90 17.03
CA GLU A 224 7.72 14.31 18.41
C GLU A 224 7.70 15.83 18.55
N ARG A 225 8.14 16.54 17.51
CA ARG A 225 8.08 17.99 17.45
C ARG A 225 6.65 18.53 17.57
N ASP A 226 5.70 17.93 16.85
CA ASP A 226 4.30 18.34 16.90
C ASP A 226 3.67 18.03 18.26
N LYS A 227 4.05 16.92 18.88
CA LYS A 227 3.64 16.57 20.26
C LYS A 227 4.17 17.55 21.28
N LEU A 228 5.44 17.95 21.15
CA LEU A 228 6.07 18.95 22.02
C LEU A 228 5.41 20.32 21.84
N LEU A 229 5.17 20.75 20.61
CA LEU A 229 4.48 22.00 20.31
C LEU A 229 3.06 22.08 20.87
N ARG A 230 2.35 20.96 20.97
CA ARG A 230 0.98 20.87 21.50
C ARG A 230 0.93 20.42 22.96
N MET A 231 2.09 20.23 23.60
CA MET A 231 2.18 19.68 24.96
C MET A 231 1.47 20.60 25.98
N GLU A 232 1.64 21.93 25.85
CA GLU A 232 0.98 22.92 26.73
C GLU A 232 -0.55 22.74 26.65
N GLU A 233 -1.11 22.72 25.46
CA GLU A 233 -2.55 22.53 25.23
C GLU A 233 -3.07 21.16 25.73
N ALA A 234 -2.31 20.11 25.45
CA ALA A 234 -2.65 18.76 25.89
C ALA A 234 -2.64 18.60 27.41
N LEU A 235 -1.72 19.28 28.09
CA LEU A 235 -1.63 19.31 29.54
C LEU A 235 -2.71 20.21 30.16
N GLU A 236 -3.02 21.38 29.58
CA GLU A 236 -4.10 22.27 30.04
C GLU A 236 -5.48 21.59 30.00
N ASN A 237 -5.72 20.73 29.01
CA ASN A 237 -6.97 19.96 28.91
C ASN A 237 -7.11 18.89 30.00
N ARG A 238 -6.02 18.45 30.61
CA ARG A 238 -6.01 17.41 31.66
C ARG A 238 -5.83 17.98 33.08
N VAL A 239 -5.17 19.12 33.21
CA VAL A 239 -4.78 19.72 34.51
C VAL A 239 -5.51 21.06 34.64
N ILE A 240 -6.57 21.08 35.47
CA ILE A 240 -7.36 22.26 35.69
C ILE A 240 -6.64 23.19 36.69
N GLY A 241 -6.47 24.45 36.30
CA GLY A 241 -6.09 25.53 37.22
C GLY A 241 -4.57 25.72 37.46
N GLN A 242 -3.66 24.96 36.82
CA GLN A 242 -2.19 25.06 37.06
C GLN A 242 -1.44 25.59 35.81
N ARG A 243 -1.96 26.56 35.08
CA ARG A 243 -1.38 27.10 33.83
C ARG A 243 0.12 27.50 33.96
N LYS A 244 0.54 28.11 35.07
CA LYS A 244 1.94 28.52 35.27
C LYS A 244 2.89 27.32 35.36
N ALA A 245 2.45 26.23 36.01
CA ALA A 245 3.22 25.00 36.11
C ALA A 245 3.27 24.24 34.79
N VAL A 246 2.14 24.16 34.08
CA VAL A 246 2.06 23.53 32.77
C VAL A 246 2.99 24.23 31.77
N ARG A 247 2.97 25.58 31.74
CA ARG A 247 3.83 26.36 30.85
C ARG A 247 5.33 26.24 31.23
N ALA A 248 5.64 26.22 32.52
CA ALA A 248 7.03 26.00 32.97
C ALA A 248 7.55 24.61 32.55
N LEU A 249 6.69 23.59 32.62
CA LEU A 249 7.04 22.23 32.21
C LEU A 249 7.20 22.15 30.67
N ALA A 250 6.25 22.73 29.91
CA ALA A 250 6.30 22.72 28.43
C ALA A 250 7.52 23.47 27.87
N ASN A 251 8.01 24.50 28.57
CA ASN A 251 9.22 25.24 28.19
C ASN A 251 10.54 24.58 28.66
N ALA A 252 10.48 23.60 29.55
CA ALA A 252 11.64 22.88 30.05
C ALA A 252 11.99 21.62 29.25
N VAL A 253 11.09 21.18 28.39
CA VAL A 253 11.22 20.03 27.51
C VAL A 253 11.49 20.47 26.09
#